data_64976c501878a60759c50c025efb011a
#
_entry.id   64976c501878a60759c50c025efb011a
#
_cell.length_a   1.000
_cell.length_b   1.000
_cell.length_c   1.000
_cell.angle_alpha   90.00
_cell.angle_beta   90.00
_cell.angle_gamma   90.00
#
_symmetry.space_group_name_H-M   'P 1'
#
loop_
_entity.id
_entity.type
_entity.pdbx_description
1 polymer ?
#
loop_
_entity_poly.entity_id
_entity_poly.type
_entity_poly.pdbx_seq_one_letter_code
_entity_poly.pdbx_strand_id
1 'polypeptide(L)'
;MDTGRPLDIRQGTREIVILAESPLTPVRHLYLNRTTHISSEIFDANTSGDSIARWEGDTLIVDTTGFEPTHGVTTIPGGGFRTATSHLVERYRLLKNGAMLSVTFTWTDPAVFAMPHSYEFRYQRVERGYEPRPYGRCDPFDAERAAFFEAAR
;
A
#
# COMPACT_ATOMS: atom_id res chain seq x y z
N MET A 1 -5.26 -0.32 -0.02
CA MET A 1 -4.12 -0.67 0.81
C MET A 1 -4.63 -1.49 1.99
N ASP A 2 -4.04 -2.63 2.26
CA ASP A 2 -4.46 -3.47 3.38
C ASP A 2 -3.86 -2.86 4.66
N THR A 3 -4.72 -2.25 5.42
CA THR A 3 -4.38 -1.36 6.51
C THR A 3 -4.64 -2.08 7.83
N GLY A 4 -3.68 -2.08 8.71
CA GLY A 4 -3.68 -2.80 9.98
C GLY A 4 -2.60 -3.88 10.04
N ARG A 5 -1.83 -4.05 8.96
CA ARG A 5 -0.68 -4.95 8.92
C ARG A 5 0.61 -4.18 9.17
N PRO A 6 1.65 -4.85 9.68
CA PRO A 6 2.95 -4.23 9.87
C PRO A 6 3.50 -3.61 8.58
N LEU A 7 4.11 -2.43 8.75
CA LEU A 7 4.76 -1.69 7.67
C LEU A 7 6.24 -1.49 8.02
N ASP A 8 7.11 -1.69 7.02
CA ASP A 8 8.49 -1.20 7.03
C ASP A 8 8.60 -0.05 6.03
N ILE A 9 8.98 1.13 6.50
CA ILE A 9 9.06 2.36 5.69
C ILE A 9 10.52 2.76 5.59
N ARG A 10 11.07 2.73 4.38
CA ARG A 10 12.46 3.07 4.08
C ARG A 10 12.51 4.34 3.25
N GLN A 11 13.07 5.39 3.84
CA GLN A 11 13.19 6.67 3.17
C GLN A 11 14.56 6.82 2.52
N GLY A 12 14.56 7.02 1.21
CA GLY A 12 15.69 7.47 0.42
C GLY A 12 15.56 8.95 0.04
N THR A 13 16.50 9.46 -0.74
CA THR A 13 16.51 10.85 -1.22
C THR A 13 15.58 11.09 -2.40
N ARG A 14 15.29 10.06 -3.20
CA ARG A 14 14.48 10.14 -4.42
C ARG A 14 13.14 9.44 -4.30
N GLU A 15 13.04 8.51 -3.37
CA GLU A 15 11.84 7.73 -3.13
C GLU A 15 11.73 7.26 -1.69
N ILE A 16 10.52 6.91 -1.28
CA ILE A 16 10.23 6.16 -0.07
C ILE A 16 9.67 4.82 -0.51
N VAL A 17 10.17 3.73 0.08
CA VAL A 17 9.66 2.38 -0.16
C VAL A 17 8.89 1.94 1.07
N ILE A 18 7.66 1.51 0.87
CA ILE A 18 6.83 0.89 1.91
C ILE A 18 6.72 -0.59 1.61
N LEU A 19 7.19 -1.41 2.55
CA LEU A 19 6.98 -2.85 2.57
C LEU A 19 5.85 -3.15 3.54
N ALA A 20 4.84 -3.89 3.10
CA ALA A 20 3.70 -4.26 3.91
C ALA A 20 3.51 -5.78 3.92
N GLU A 21 3.08 -6.33 5.04
CA GLU A 21 2.60 -7.71 5.09
C GLU A 21 1.22 -7.80 4.43
N SER A 22 1.18 -7.59 3.11
CA SER A 22 -0.05 -7.55 2.32
C SER A 22 0.07 -8.44 1.09
N PRO A 23 -0.95 -9.28 0.79
CA PRO A 23 -0.94 -10.09 -0.41
C PRO A 23 -1.19 -9.26 -1.68
N LEU A 24 -1.84 -8.09 -1.54
CA LEU A 24 -2.25 -7.26 -2.67
C LEU A 24 -1.21 -6.20 -3.03
N THR A 25 -0.56 -5.62 -2.03
CA THR A 25 0.38 -4.50 -2.20
C THR A 25 1.60 -4.68 -1.30
N PRO A 26 2.44 -5.71 -1.55
CA PRO A 26 3.55 -6.00 -0.66
C PRO A 26 4.63 -4.93 -0.69
N VAL A 27 4.81 -4.26 -1.83
CA VAL A 27 5.80 -3.20 -2.03
C VAL A 27 5.14 -2.02 -2.71
N ARG A 28 5.42 -0.81 -2.22
CA ARG A 28 5.04 0.45 -2.88
C ARG A 28 6.23 1.39 -2.94
N HIS A 29 6.42 2.01 -4.09
CA HIS A 29 7.37 3.08 -4.33
C HIS A 29 6.65 4.41 -4.36
N LEU A 30 7.06 5.35 -3.51
CA LEU A 30 6.54 6.71 -3.42
C LEU A 30 7.63 7.65 -3.94
N TYR A 31 7.46 8.18 -5.15
CA TYR A 31 8.51 8.95 -5.81
C TYR A 31 8.52 10.42 -5.36
N LEU A 32 9.61 10.83 -4.71
CA LEU A 32 9.84 12.22 -4.26
C LEU A 32 10.43 13.12 -5.35
N ASN A 33 10.98 12.52 -6.39
CA ASN A 33 11.67 13.22 -7.48
C ASN A 33 10.81 13.43 -8.72
N ARG A 34 9.51 13.14 -8.63
CA ARG A 34 8.52 13.37 -9.69
C ARG A 34 7.41 14.28 -9.18
N THR A 35 6.89 15.10 -10.07
CA THR A 35 5.77 16.02 -9.80
C THR A 35 4.52 15.66 -10.61
N THR A 36 4.66 14.71 -11.54
CA THR A 36 3.58 14.22 -12.40
C THR A 36 3.57 12.70 -12.42
N HIS A 37 2.40 12.15 -12.57
CA HIS A 37 2.21 10.72 -12.80
C HIS A 37 2.73 10.31 -14.19
N ILE A 38 3.05 9.03 -14.33
CA ILE A 38 3.33 8.43 -15.63
C ILE A 38 2.03 8.45 -16.44
N SER A 39 2.13 8.77 -17.72
CA SER A 39 0.96 8.75 -18.62
C SER A 39 0.31 7.36 -18.64
N SER A 40 -1.01 7.33 -18.61
CA SER A 40 -1.79 6.09 -18.71
C SER A 40 -1.59 5.35 -20.04
N GLU A 41 -0.99 6.00 -21.05
CA GLU A 41 -0.64 5.37 -22.32
C GLU A 41 0.56 4.42 -22.22
N ILE A 42 1.44 4.64 -21.21
CA ILE A 42 2.67 3.87 -21.03
C ILE A 42 2.76 3.21 -19.66
N PHE A 43 1.84 3.50 -18.74
CA PHE A 43 1.80 2.91 -17.41
C PHE A 43 0.78 1.76 -17.37
N ASP A 44 1.27 0.56 -17.15
CA ASP A 44 0.41 -0.59 -16.90
C ASP A 44 -0.20 -0.51 -15.49
N ALA A 45 -1.53 -0.34 -15.45
CA ALA A 45 -2.27 -0.29 -14.20
C ALA A 45 -1.99 -1.55 -13.35
N ASN A 46 -1.76 -1.34 -12.06
CA ASN A 46 -1.44 -2.42 -11.13
C ASN A 46 -2.08 -2.19 -9.75
N THR A 47 -1.92 -3.14 -8.86
CA THR A 47 -2.52 -3.09 -7.53
C THR A 47 -1.97 -1.99 -6.62
N SER A 48 -0.74 -1.52 -6.85
CA SER A 48 -0.10 -0.46 -6.07
C SER A 48 -0.34 0.95 -6.63
N GLY A 49 -0.67 1.04 -7.92
CA GLY A 49 -0.76 2.29 -8.66
C GLY A 49 0.59 2.98 -8.86
N ASP A 50 0.57 4.15 -9.48
CA ASP A 50 1.69 5.07 -9.61
C ASP A 50 1.59 6.14 -8.53
N SER A 51 2.57 6.21 -7.62
CA SER A 51 2.55 7.10 -6.45
C SER A 51 3.66 8.15 -6.56
N ILE A 52 3.28 9.43 -6.55
CA ILE A 52 4.19 10.56 -6.36
C ILE A 52 4.01 11.12 -4.95
N ALA A 53 5.07 11.67 -4.38
CA ALA A 53 5.04 12.14 -3.02
C ALA A 53 5.78 13.47 -2.83
N ARG A 54 5.32 14.27 -1.87
CA ARG A 54 5.98 15.51 -1.46
C ARG A 54 5.81 15.74 0.04
N TRP A 55 6.72 16.48 0.60
CA TRP A 55 6.62 16.96 1.97
C TRP A 55 5.90 18.30 2.05
N GLU A 56 4.90 18.38 2.93
CA GLU A 56 4.24 19.61 3.36
C GLU A 56 4.49 19.79 4.86
N GLY A 57 5.52 20.54 5.22
CA GLY A 57 5.97 20.63 6.61
C GLY A 57 6.41 19.27 7.16
N ASP A 58 5.72 18.78 8.19
CA ASP A 58 5.95 17.49 8.85
C ASP A 58 5.06 16.36 8.31
N THR A 59 4.33 16.61 7.24
CA THR A 59 3.38 15.67 6.65
C THR A 59 3.83 15.26 5.25
N LEU A 60 3.97 13.97 5.01
CA LEU A 60 4.18 13.43 3.68
C LEU A 60 2.81 13.27 2.99
N ILE A 61 2.65 13.94 1.86
CA ILE A 61 1.48 13.81 1.00
C ILE A 61 1.84 12.86 -0.13
N VAL A 62 1.03 11.84 -0.32
CA VAL A 62 1.17 10.86 -1.40
C VAL A 62 -0.06 10.92 -2.27
N ASP A 63 0.15 11.04 -3.56
CA ASP A 63 -0.87 11.08 -4.59
C ASP A 63 -0.71 9.84 -5.48
N THR A 64 -1.78 9.04 -5.66
CA THR A 64 -1.71 7.77 -6.36
C THR A 64 -2.86 7.61 -7.34
N THR A 65 -2.51 7.27 -8.57
CA THR A 65 -3.42 6.94 -9.67
C THR A 65 -2.99 5.64 -10.35
N GLY A 66 -3.64 5.24 -11.43
CA GLY A 66 -3.24 4.06 -12.21
C GLY A 66 -3.47 2.74 -11.49
N PHE A 67 -4.51 2.66 -10.69
CA PHE A 67 -4.90 1.41 -10.04
C PHE A 67 -5.53 0.43 -11.03
N GLU A 68 -5.20 -0.85 -10.87
CA GLU A 68 -5.91 -1.93 -11.50
C GLU A 68 -7.35 -2.02 -10.95
N PRO A 69 -8.38 -2.04 -11.83
CA PRO A 69 -9.77 -2.19 -11.41
C PRO A 69 -10.02 -3.52 -10.70
N THR A 70 -10.81 -3.50 -9.63
CA THR A 70 -11.14 -4.71 -8.87
C THR A 70 -12.51 -5.31 -9.22
N HIS A 71 -13.12 -4.85 -10.33
CA HIS A 71 -14.36 -5.40 -10.89
C HIS A 71 -15.49 -5.62 -9.86
N GLY A 72 -15.67 -4.64 -8.96
CA GLY A 72 -16.69 -4.67 -7.91
C GLY A 72 -16.30 -5.42 -6.64
N VAL A 73 -15.12 -6.04 -6.60
CA VAL A 73 -14.61 -6.64 -5.35
C VAL A 73 -14.22 -5.54 -4.38
N THR A 74 -14.85 -5.53 -3.21
CA THR A 74 -14.56 -4.56 -2.15
C THR A 74 -13.13 -4.67 -1.66
N THR A 75 -12.35 -3.62 -1.87
CA THR A 75 -10.93 -3.54 -1.47
C THR A 75 -10.61 -2.27 -0.68
N ILE A 76 -11.56 -1.34 -0.61
CA ILE A 76 -11.42 -0.07 0.12
C ILE A 76 -12.21 -0.20 1.42
N PRO A 77 -11.59 0.06 2.59
CA PRO A 77 -12.28 0.07 3.87
C PRO A 77 -13.52 0.97 3.83
N GLY A 78 -14.63 0.49 4.36
CA GLY A 78 -15.91 1.21 4.32
C GLY A 78 -16.80 0.85 3.12
N GLY A 79 -16.37 -0.07 2.23
CA GLY A 79 -17.26 -0.67 1.22
C GLY A 79 -17.00 -0.26 -0.23
N GLY A 80 -15.83 0.32 -0.54
CA GLY A 80 -15.48 0.71 -1.90
C GLY A 80 -14.70 -0.34 -2.67
N PHE A 81 -14.65 -0.18 -3.99
CA PHE A 81 -13.81 -0.93 -4.91
C PHE A 81 -13.04 0.04 -5.83
N ARG A 82 -12.06 -0.45 -6.56
CA ARG A 82 -11.24 0.38 -7.45
C ARG A 82 -11.72 0.26 -8.89
N THR A 83 -11.71 1.39 -9.58
CA THR A 83 -11.89 1.50 -11.04
C THR A 83 -10.65 2.13 -11.67
N ALA A 84 -10.61 2.25 -12.98
CA ALA A 84 -9.52 2.92 -13.69
C ALA A 84 -9.41 4.43 -13.36
N THR A 85 -10.49 5.03 -12.82
CA THR A 85 -10.54 6.45 -12.42
C THR A 85 -10.32 6.65 -10.92
N SER A 86 -10.05 5.59 -10.18
CA SER A 86 -9.76 5.69 -8.75
C SER A 86 -8.50 6.51 -8.49
N HIS A 87 -8.62 7.45 -7.56
CA HIS A 87 -7.55 8.32 -7.12
C HIS A 87 -7.46 8.29 -5.60
N LEU A 88 -6.26 8.14 -5.06
CA LEU A 88 -6.00 8.09 -3.63
C LEU A 88 -5.02 9.18 -3.24
N VAL A 89 -5.41 9.99 -2.27
CA VAL A 89 -4.49 10.89 -1.55
C VAL A 89 -4.28 10.37 -0.15
N GLU A 90 -3.02 10.19 0.24
CA GLU A 90 -2.63 9.75 1.57
C GLU A 90 -1.82 10.84 2.27
N ARG A 91 -2.04 10.98 3.60
CA ARG A 91 -1.31 11.91 4.44
C ARG A 91 -0.68 11.15 5.60
N TYR A 92 0.65 11.09 5.60
CA TYR A 92 1.45 10.41 6.62
C TYR A 92 2.01 11.44 7.60
N ARG A 93 1.72 11.28 8.87
CA ARG A 93 2.20 12.17 9.92
C ARG A 93 2.68 11.41 11.15
N LEU A 94 3.87 11.74 11.63
CA LEU A 94 4.37 11.20 12.89
C LEU A 94 3.73 11.93 14.07
N LEU A 95 3.25 11.15 15.04
CA LEU A 95 2.65 11.63 16.28
C LEU A 95 3.49 11.15 17.48
N LYS A 96 3.28 11.79 18.63
CA LYS A 96 3.93 11.40 19.91
C LYS A 96 5.46 11.25 19.77
N ASN A 97 6.12 12.25 19.21
CA ASN A 97 7.57 12.26 18.99
C ASN A 97 8.07 11.03 18.18
N GLY A 98 7.30 10.58 17.21
CA GLY A 98 7.65 9.47 16.34
C GLY A 98 7.26 8.08 16.86
N ALA A 99 6.59 8.00 18.02
CA ALA A 99 6.11 6.72 18.56
C ALA A 99 4.90 6.16 17.79
N MET A 100 4.18 7.02 17.08
CA MET A 100 3.02 6.63 16.28
C MET A 100 3.11 7.28 14.89
N LEU A 101 2.56 6.58 13.89
CA LEU A 101 2.31 7.10 12.56
C LEU A 101 0.80 7.14 12.32
N SER A 102 0.27 8.32 12.01
CA SER A 102 -1.09 8.48 11.50
C SER A 102 -1.04 8.51 9.98
N VAL A 103 -1.94 7.78 9.34
CA VAL A 103 -2.12 7.80 7.89
C VAL A 103 -3.59 8.02 7.58
N THR A 104 -3.91 9.16 6.98
CA THR A 104 -5.25 9.44 6.47
C THR A 104 -5.30 9.10 4.99
N PHE A 105 -6.29 8.31 4.60
CA PHE A 105 -6.56 7.91 3.23
C PHE A 105 -7.79 8.67 2.74
N THR A 106 -7.73 9.25 1.55
CA THR A 106 -8.86 9.90 0.90
C THR A 106 -8.98 9.38 -0.52
N TRP A 107 -10.01 8.60 -0.76
CA TRP A 107 -10.36 8.08 -2.08
C TRP A 107 -11.35 9.00 -2.78
N THR A 108 -11.10 9.23 -4.05
CA THR A 108 -12.04 9.85 -4.97
C THR A 108 -12.21 8.94 -6.19
N ASP A 109 -13.45 8.62 -6.49
CA ASP A 109 -13.84 7.87 -7.67
C ASP A 109 -15.32 8.15 -7.93
N PRO A 110 -15.67 8.97 -8.95
CA PRO A 110 -17.07 9.34 -9.22
C PRO A 110 -17.97 8.16 -9.56
N ALA A 111 -17.41 7.02 -10.00
CA ALA A 111 -18.17 5.81 -10.29
C ALA A 111 -18.52 5.01 -9.03
N VAL A 112 -17.85 5.29 -7.90
CA VAL A 112 -18.00 4.50 -6.67
C VAL A 112 -18.48 5.34 -5.51
N PHE A 113 -18.02 6.58 -5.39
CA PHE A 113 -18.29 7.46 -4.26
C PHE A 113 -18.97 8.75 -4.71
N ALA A 114 -20.10 9.10 -4.09
CA ALA A 114 -20.78 10.39 -4.33
C ALA A 114 -19.98 11.59 -3.80
N MET A 115 -19.08 11.37 -2.84
CA MET A 115 -18.17 12.35 -2.25
C MET A 115 -16.85 11.64 -1.87
N PRO A 116 -15.76 12.39 -1.64
CA PRO A 116 -14.51 11.78 -1.19
C PRO A 116 -14.70 10.92 0.05
N HIS A 117 -14.19 9.69 -0.01
CA HIS A 117 -14.29 8.72 1.09
C HIS A 117 -12.97 8.70 1.87
N SER A 118 -13.02 9.09 3.14
CA SER A 118 -11.82 9.22 3.97
C SER A 118 -11.88 8.36 5.22
N TYR A 119 -10.75 7.79 5.59
CA TYR A 119 -10.55 7.09 6.85
C TYR A 119 -9.10 7.24 7.33
N GLU A 120 -8.85 6.97 8.61
CA GLU A 120 -7.52 7.06 9.23
C GLU A 120 -7.11 5.73 9.83
N PHE A 121 -5.82 5.40 9.68
CA PHE A 121 -5.17 4.33 10.42
C PHE A 121 -4.01 4.86 11.24
N ARG A 122 -3.81 4.27 12.42
CA ARG A 122 -2.72 4.60 13.33
C ARG A 122 -1.87 3.37 13.56
N TYR A 123 -0.58 3.53 13.32
CA TYR A 123 0.43 2.50 13.51
C TYR A 123 1.29 2.87 14.71
N GLN A 124 1.50 1.92 15.60
CA GLN A 124 2.45 2.07 16.69
C GLN A 124 3.84 1.66 16.19
N ARG A 125 4.86 2.43 16.56
CA ARG A 125 6.23 2.04 16.28
C ARG A 125 6.57 0.78 17.06
N VAL A 126 7.09 -0.23 16.39
CA VAL A 126 7.59 -1.45 17.01
C VAL A 126 9.09 -1.31 17.32
N GLU A 127 9.56 -2.08 18.31
CA GLU A 127 10.96 -2.10 18.69
C GLU A 127 11.86 -2.66 17.59
N ARG A 128 13.16 -2.38 17.67
CA ARG A 128 14.16 -2.92 16.75
C ARG A 128 14.12 -4.44 16.75
N GLY A 129 14.18 -5.04 15.55
CA GLY A 129 14.22 -6.48 15.35
C GLY A 129 12.92 -7.09 14.85
N TYR A 130 11.85 -6.30 14.73
CA TYR A 130 10.70 -6.75 13.96
C TYR A 130 11.00 -6.62 12.47
N GLU A 131 10.95 -7.73 11.75
CA GLU A 131 11.03 -7.75 10.29
C GLU A 131 9.66 -8.13 9.73
N PRO A 132 9.05 -7.29 8.86
CA PRO A 132 7.84 -7.64 8.15
C PRO A 132 8.06 -8.94 7.38
N ARG A 133 7.18 -9.90 7.57
CA ARG A 133 7.25 -11.17 6.85
C ARG A 133 6.44 -11.07 5.57
N PRO A 134 6.89 -11.69 4.47
CA PRO A 134 6.04 -11.84 3.30
C PRO A 134 4.72 -12.50 3.71
N TYR A 135 3.61 -12.01 3.17
CA TYR A 135 2.31 -12.57 3.45
C TYR A 135 2.25 -14.03 3.01
N GLY A 136 1.86 -14.84 3.96
CA GLY A 136 1.86 -16.29 3.81
C GLY A 136 3.23 -16.87 4.14
N ARG A 137 3.28 -17.79 5.08
CA ARG A 137 4.26 -18.84 4.98
C ARG A 137 3.94 -19.53 3.66
N CYS A 138 4.72 -19.21 2.63
CA CYS A 138 5.05 -20.26 1.70
C CYS A 138 5.87 -21.25 2.53
N ASP A 139 5.19 -22.07 3.31
CA ASP A 139 5.74 -23.34 3.67
C ASP A 139 5.56 -24.19 2.42
N PRO A 140 6.55 -24.28 1.52
CA PRO A 140 6.41 -25.08 0.31
C PRO A 140 6.29 -26.56 0.66
N PHE A 141 6.46 -26.87 1.93
CA PHE A 141 6.53 -28.22 2.45
C PHE A 141 5.79 -28.28 3.80
N ASP A 142 4.46 -28.43 3.75
CA ASP A 142 3.89 -29.24 4.79
C ASP A 142 4.49 -30.67 4.66
N ALA A 143 4.63 -31.36 5.76
CA ALA A 143 5.26 -32.68 5.79
C ALA A 143 4.58 -33.68 4.82
N GLU A 144 3.30 -33.50 4.48
CA GLU A 144 2.55 -34.32 3.55
C GLU A 144 2.97 -34.09 2.09
N ARG A 145 3.26 -32.84 1.71
CA ARG A 145 3.78 -32.52 0.37
C ARG A 145 5.23 -32.98 0.19
N ALA A 146 6.05 -32.86 1.23
CA ALA A 146 7.40 -33.40 1.19
C ALA A 146 7.41 -34.91 0.95
N ALA A 147 6.53 -35.67 1.64
CA ALA A 147 6.37 -37.06 1.45
C ALA A 147 5.88 -37.45 0.04
N PHE A 148 5.03 -36.60 -0.58
CA PHE A 148 4.56 -36.86 -1.94
C PHE A 148 5.71 -36.72 -2.98
N PHE A 149 6.62 -35.77 -2.81
CA PHE A 149 7.77 -35.61 -3.71
C PHE A 149 8.87 -36.64 -3.46
N GLU A 150 9.03 -37.16 -2.26
CA GLU A 150 9.94 -38.27 -1.98
C GLU A 150 9.44 -39.61 -2.54
N ALA A 151 8.13 -39.84 -2.51
CA ALA A 151 7.52 -41.07 -3.05
C ALA A 151 7.49 -41.07 -4.61
N ALA A 152 7.69 -39.94 -5.26
CA ALA A 152 7.72 -39.80 -6.72
C ALA A 152 9.11 -39.88 -7.35
N ARG A 153 10.16 -40.19 -6.55
CA ARG A 153 11.55 -40.43 -7.00
C ARG A 153 11.82 -41.94 -7.08
#